data_dd70112b9bb6dda79f0d67d9aa9d3a6c
#
_entry.id   dd70112b9bb6dda79f0d67d9aa9d3a6c
#
_cell.length_a   1.000
_cell.length_b   1.000
_cell.length_c   1.000
_cell.angle_alpha   90.00
_cell.angle_beta   90.00
_cell.angle_gamma   90.00
#
_symmetry.space_group_name_H-M   'P 1'
#
loop_
_entity.id
_entity.type
_entity.pdbx_description
1 polymer ?
#
loop_
_entity_poly.entity_id
_entity_poly.type
_entity_poly.pdbx_seq_one_letter_code
_entity_poly.pdbx_strand_id
1 'polypeptide(L)'
;NKFGYCRQKSKFIRKQQHTPVVRRLSELQWTYVIDTTHQMADNDSKHERTLFIMNALYGMYLRISELTASERWQPEMGDFVRDHDNSWWLKTVGKGNKERLISVSDAMLHALKRYRLYLGLTELPAPGDTTPLILSERGHTPISSTRQIRNIVQQCFNCAIDQLKRDNFINKAEGLQQATAHWLRHTGISDDVKHRPREHVRDDAGHGSSAITDHYIDVEHRARHASAKKKTIHPDSIDMQSK
;
A
#
# COMPACT_ATOMS: atom_id res chain seq x y z
N ASN A 1 -37.52 -15.07 -60.25
CA ASN A 1 -36.34 -15.23 -59.44
C ASN A 1 -35.70 -13.87 -59.19
N LYS A 2 -36.00 -13.26 -58.03
CA LYS A 2 -35.32 -12.04 -57.54
C LYS A 2 -34.64 -12.36 -56.23
N PHE A 3 -33.33 -12.48 -56.25
CA PHE A 3 -32.53 -12.54 -55.06
C PHE A 3 -32.25 -11.12 -54.55
N GLY A 4 -32.89 -10.74 -53.43
CA GLY A 4 -32.62 -9.51 -52.72
C GLY A 4 -31.41 -9.68 -51.80
N TYR A 5 -30.31 -9.03 -52.10
CA TYR A 5 -29.14 -8.91 -51.20
C TYR A 5 -29.44 -7.89 -50.08
N CYS A 6 -29.65 -8.40 -48.87
CA CYS A 6 -29.73 -7.55 -47.69
C CYS A 6 -28.34 -7.12 -47.24
N ARG A 7 -27.97 -5.85 -47.52
CA ARG A 7 -26.71 -5.26 -47.04
C ARG A 7 -26.89 -4.91 -45.56
N GLN A 8 -26.39 -5.78 -44.69
CA GLN A 8 -26.20 -5.41 -43.27
C GLN A 8 -25.16 -4.32 -43.17
N LYS A 9 -25.56 -3.11 -42.81
CA LYS A 9 -24.69 -2.02 -42.40
C LYS A 9 -24.13 -2.35 -40.99
N SER A 10 -22.91 -2.82 -40.87
CA SER A 10 -22.21 -2.91 -39.62
C SER A 10 -22.00 -1.49 -39.06
N LYS A 11 -22.72 -1.13 -38.02
CA LYS A 11 -22.46 0.07 -37.24
C LYS A 11 -21.13 -0.16 -36.49
N PHE A 12 -20.06 0.39 -37.02
CA PHE A 12 -18.81 0.58 -36.27
C PHE A 12 -19.10 1.57 -35.12
N ILE A 13 -19.40 1.05 -33.95
CA ILE A 13 -19.41 1.85 -32.71
C ILE A 13 -17.95 2.15 -32.40
N ARG A 14 -17.47 3.35 -32.73
CA ARG A 14 -16.23 3.87 -32.20
C ARG A 14 -16.34 3.85 -30.67
N LYS A 15 -15.66 2.91 -29.99
CA LYS A 15 -15.40 3.03 -28.57
C LYS A 15 -14.69 4.37 -28.37
N GLN A 16 -15.35 5.31 -27.71
CA GLN A 16 -14.68 6.50 -27.22
C GLN A 16 -13.51 6.02 -26.35
N GLN A 17 -12.29 6.34 -26.77
CA GLN A 17 -11.11 6.16 -25.95
C GLN A 17 -11.24 7.17 -24.81
N HIS A 18 -11.83 6.77 -23.69
CA HIS A 18 -11.74 7.53 -22.47
C HIS A 18 -10.25 7.53 -22.06
N THR A 19 -9.67 8.72 -22.02
CA THR A 19 -8.34 8.90 -21.42
C THR A 19 -8.36 8.25 -20.03
N PRO A 20 -7.49 7.30 -19.73
CA PRO A 20 -7.53 6.62 -18.44
C PRO A 20 -7.37 7.65 -17.33
N VAL A 21 -8.35 7.75 -16.45
CA VAL A 21 -8.26 8.60 -15.26
C VAL A 21 -7.10 8.07 -14.42
N VAL A 22 -6.08 8.89 -14.22
CA VAL A 22 -4.91 8.55 -13.41
C VAL A 22 -5.36 8.46 -11.95
N ARG A 23 -5.52 7.23 -11.44
CA ARG A 23 -5.99 6.94 -10.08
C ARG A 23 -4.81 6.82 -9.11
N ARG A 24 -4.00 7.86 -9.02
CA ARG A 24 -2.88 7.96 -8.08
C ARG A 24 -2.75 9.39 -7.57
N LEU A 25 -2.11 9.54 -6.43
CA LEU A 25 -1.74 10.85 -5.89
C LEU A 25 -0.53 11.40 -6.67
N SER A 26 -0.46 12.71 -6.81
CA SER A 26 0.80 13.38 -7.18
C SER A 26 1.75 13.35 -5.97
N GLU A 27 3.03 13.55 -6.21
CA GLU A 27 4.06 13.62 -5.17
C GLU A 27 3.69 14.64 -4.09
N LEU A 28 3.32 15.86 -4.50
CA LEU A 28 2.86 16.90 -3.56
C LEU A 28 1.66 16.44 -2.73
N GLN A 29 0.66 15.81 -3.34
CA GLN A 29 -0.51 15.31 -2.59
C GLN A 29 -0.10 14.23 -1.59
N TRP A 30 0.80 13.32 -1.97
CA TRP A 30 1.27 12.28 -1.06
C TRP A 30 2.08 12.89 0.09
N THR A 31 2.97 13.85 -0.17
CA THR A 31 3.70 14.58 0.87
C THR A 31 2.74 15.19 1.89
N TYR A 32 1.73 15.94 1.45
CA TYR A 32 0.75 16.52 2.37
C TYR A 32 -0.03 15.47 3.16
N VAL A 33 -0.40 14.35 2.52
CA VAL A 33 -1.12 13.27 3.20
C VAL A 33 -0.26 12.63 4.28
N ILE A 34 0.99 12.32 3.99
CA ILE A 34 1.85 11.63 4.96
C ILE A 34 2.29 12.57 6.08
N ASP A 35 2.60 13.83 5.77
CA ASP A 35 3.00 14.84 6.78
C ASP A 35 1.86 15.16 7.74
N THR A 36 0.66 15.40 7.23
CA THR A 36 -0.50 15.62 8.10
C THR A 36 -0.80 14.40 8.95
N THR A 37 -0.58 13.19 8.42
CA THR A 37 -0.77 11.96 9.21
C THR A 37 0.28 11.82 10.31
N HIS A 38 1.54 12.19 10.04
CA HIS A 38 2.59 12.29 11.06
C HIS A 38 2.21 13.29 12.15
N GLN A 39 1.81 14.49 11.78
CA GLN A 39 1.37 15.51 12.73
C GLN A 39 0.19 15.03 13.59
N MET A 40 -0.76 14.29 13.01
CA MET A 40 -1.85 13.69 13.78
C MET A 40 -1.31 12.73 14.84
N ALA A 41 -0.36 11.86 14.48
CA ALA A 41 0.21 10.87 15.41
C ALA A 41 1.09 11.53 16.49
N ASP A 42 1.84 12.58 16.14
CA ASP A 42 2.67 13.34 17.09
C ASP A 42 1.82 14.13 18.11
N ASN A 43 0.65 14.63 17.67
CA ASN A 43 -0.28 15.34 18.53
C ASN A 43 -1.15 14.44 19.41
N ASP A 44 -1.48 13.24 18.93
CA ASP A 44 -2.32 12.28 19.65
C ASP A 44 -1.94 10.85 19.25
N SER A 45 -1.37 10.12 20.19
CA SER A 45 -0.83 8.77 19.98
C SER A 45 -1.84 7.73 19.47
N LYS A 46 -3.16 7.96 19.61
CA LYS A 46 -4.16 7.09 18.98
C LYS A 46 -4.02 7.01 17.46
N HIS A 47 -3.41 8.02 16.83
CA HIS A 47 -3.14 8.09 15.41
C HIS A 47 -1.87 7.33 14.97
N GLU A 48 -1.12 6.72 15.88
CA GLU A 48 -0.01 5.82 15.52
C GLU A 48 -0.50 4.64 14.67
N ARG A 49 -1.67 4.09 15.01
CA ARG A 49 -2.35 3.09 14.18
C ARG A 49 -2.70 3.64 12.80
N THR A 50 -3.18 4.87 12.73
CA THR A 50 -3.52 5.55 11.48
C THR A 50 -2.28 5.69 10.59
N LEU A 51 -1.19 6.18 11.17
CA LEU A 51 0.09 6.34 10.48
C LEU A 51 0.62 5.00 9.93
N PHE A 52 0.56 3.94 10.74
CA PHE A 52 0.97 2.61 10.29
C PHE A 52 0.12 2.09 9.14
N ILE A 53 -1.22 2.28 9.17
CA ILE A 53 -2.12 1.90 8.07
C ILE A 53 -1.75 2.63 6.78
N MET A 54 -1.50 3.96 6.84
CA MET A 54 -1.13 4.75 5.67
C MET A 54 0.20 4.28 5.07
N ASN A 55 1.21 4.04 5.92
CA ASN A 55 2.50 3.50 5.51
C ASN A 55 2.37 2.11 4.87
N ALA A 56 1.55 1.23 5.45
CA ALA A 56 1.34 -0.12 4.95
C ALA A 56 0.64 -0.15 3.57
N LEU A 57 -0.39 0.67 3.38
CA LEU A 57 -1.12 0.75 2.11
C LEU A 57 -0.24 1.30 0.98
N TYR A 58 0.60 2.29 1.27
CA TYR A 58 1.54 2.87 0.31
C TYR A 58 2.80 2.01 0.15
N GLY A 59 3.46 1.69 1.27
CA GLY A 59 4.80 1.10 1.31
C GLY A 59 4.86 -0.37 0.94
N MET A 60 3.78 -1.13 1.21
CA MET A 60 3.68 -2.56 0.91
C MET A 60 2.59 -2.88 -0.12
N TYR A 61 1.99 -1.86 -0.71
CA TYR A 61 0.91 -2.00 -1.72
C TYR A 61 -0.23 -2.91 -1.26
N LEU A 62 -0.55 -2.89 0.04
CA LEU A 62 -1.59 -3.74 0.59
C LEU A 62 -2.98 -3.32 0.09
N ARG A 63 -3.84 -4.30 -0.10
CA ARG A 63 -5.27 -4.06 -0.23
C ARG A 63 -5.87 -3.87 1.17
N ILE A 64 -6.94 -3.09 1.29
CA ILE A 64 -7.61 -2.91 2.57
C ILE A 64 -8.00 -4.26 3.20
N SER A 65 -8.45 -5.22 2.36
CA SER A 65 -8.83 -6.56 2.83
C SER A 65 -7.65 -7.39 3.36
N GLU A 66 -6.42 -7.03 3.02
CA GLU A 66 -5.22 -7.69 3.52
C GLU A 66 -4.81 -7.15 4.92
N LEU A 67 -5.35 -5.99 5.31
CA LEU A 67 -5.18 -5.41 6.65
C LEU A 67 -6.33 -5.75 7.61
N THR A 68 -7.46 -6.30 7.11
CA THR A 68 -8.63 -6.58 7.93
C THR A 68 -8.78 -8.05 8.22
N ALA A 69 -9.11 -8.38 9.46
CA ALA A 69 -9.44 -9.73 9.89
C ALA A 69 -10.75 -10.20 9.25
N SER A 70 -10.79 -11.45 8.84
CA SER A 70 -11.96 -12.15 8.31
C SER A 70 -11.90 -13.63 8.68
N GLU A 71 -12.95 -14.39 8.42
CA GLU A 71 -12.95 -15.84 8.62
C GLU A 71 -11.83 -16.57 7.85
N ARG A 72 -11.37 -15.98 6.74
CA ARG A 72 -10.38 -16.59 5.84
C ARG A 72 -8.95 -16.10 6.08
N TRP A 73 -8.81 -14.96 6.71
CA TRP A 73 -7.53 -14.30 6.88
C TRP A 73 -7.50 -13.50 8.18
N GLN A 74 -6.52 -13.78 9.01
CA GLN A 74 -6.28 -13.09 10.28
C GLN A 74 -4.87 -12.50 10.21
N PRO A 75 -4.71 -11.23 9.77
CA PRO A 75 -3.39 -10.61 9.72
C PRO A 75 -2.83 -10.40 11.12
N GLU A 76 -1.64 -10.94 11.36
CA GLU A 76 -0.95 -10.91 12.65
C GLU A 76 0.43 -10.25 12.52
N MET A 77 1.00 -9.81 13.64
CA MET A 77 2.36 -9.28 13.67
C MET A 77 3.41 -10.33 13.27
N GLY A 78 3.15 -11.60 13.58
CA GLY A 78 4.00 -12.73 13.20
C GLY A 78 4.02 -13.03 11.69
N ASP A 79 3.17 -12.39 10.88
CA ASP A 79 3.25 -12.45 9.43
C ASP A 79 4.45 -11.66 8.88
N PHE A 80 5.04 -10.76 9.68
CA PHE A 80 6.36 -10.24 9.41
C PHE A 80 7.40 -11.28 9.80
N VAL A 81 8.01 -11.88 8.80
CA VAL A 81 9.00 -12.96 8.95
C VAL A 81 10.37 -12.51 8.48
N ARG A 82 11.40 -13.05 9.12
CA ARG A 82 12.79 -12.79 8.77
C ARG A 82 13.37 -14.05 8.14
N ASP A 83 14.02 -13.92 6.99
CA ASP A 83 14.69 -15.02 6.34
C ASP A 83 16.09 -15.26 6.89
N HIS A 84 16.79 -16.27 6.35
CA HIS A 84 18.15 -16.63 6.75
C HIS A 84 19.21 -15.57 6.39
N ASP A 85 18.91 -14.69 5.43
CA ASP A 85 19.77 -13.55 5.05
C ASP A 85 19.44 -12.29 5.88
N ASN A 86 18.63 -12.43 6.93
CA ASN A 86 18.16 -11.34 7.77
C ASN A 86 17.26 -10.30 7.05
N SER A 87 16.71 -10.66 5.92
CA SER A 87 15.76 -9.82 5.19
C SER A 87 14.34 -10.02 5.71
N TRP A 88 13.59 -8.92 5.84
CA TRP A 88 12.22 -8.95 6.33
C TRP A 88 11.21 -9.04 5.21
N TRP A 89 10.22 -9.86 5.42
CA TRP A 89 9.12 -10.13 4.51
C TRP A 89 7.80 -10.05 5.25
N LEU A 90 6.75 -9.59 4.57
CA LEU A 90 5.38 -9.73 5.04
C LEU A 90 4.69 -10.84 4.25
N LYS A 91 4.21 -11.86 4.96
CA LYS A 91 3.28 -12.85 4.41
C LYS A 91 1.88 -12.23 4.37
N THR A 92 1.16 -12.43 3.28
CA THR A 92 -0.23 -11.98 3.19
C THR A 92 -1.04 -12.85 2.25
N VAL A 93 -2.35 -12.83 2.41
CA VAL A 93 -3.29 -13.59 1.58
C VAL A 93 -4.10 -12.63 0.73
N GLY A 94 -3.89 -12.71 -0.57
CA GLY A 94 -4.53 -11.84 -1.54
C GLY A 94 -5.84 -12.41 -2.12
N LYS A 95 -6.30 -11.79 -3.21
CA LYS A 95 -7.50 -12.21 -3.93
C LYS A 95 -7.36 -13.67 -4.41
N GLY A 96 -8.40 -14.47 -4.18
CA GLY A 96 -8.42 -15.89 -4.54
C GLY A 96 -7.66 -16.79 -3.58
N ASN A 97 -7.44 -16.35 -2.34
CA ASN A 97 -6.73 -17.09 -1.30
C ASN A 97 -5.28 -17.45 -1.67
N LYS A 98 -4.64 -16.59 -2.47
CA LYS A 98 -3.25 -16.78 -2.87
C LYS A 98 -2.34 -16.09 -1.85
N GLU A 99 -1.46 -16.87 -1.25
CA GLU A 99 -0.39 -16.35 -0.41
C GLU A 99 0.65 -15.62 -1.26
N ARG A 100 1.26 -14.58 -0.70
CA ARG A 100 2.41 -13.89 -1.27
C ARG A 100 3.31 -13.35 -0.18
N LEU A 101 4.57 -13.19 -0.51
CA LEU A 101 5.56 -12.51 0.29
C LEU A 101 5.81 -11.12 -0.30
N ILE A 102 5.83 -10.12 0.54
CA ILE A 102 6.12 -8.74 0.19
C ILE A 102 7.43 -8.34 0.83
N SER A 103 8.35 -7.78 0.05
CA SER A 103 9.62 -7.27 0.57
C SER A 103 9.37 -6.07 1.50
N VAL A 104 9.89 -6.10 2.71
CA VAL A 104 9.75 -5.03 3.69
C VAL A 104 10.96 -4.12 3.63
N SER A 105 10.74 -2.83 3.33
CA SER A 105 11.81 -1.83 3.32
C SER A 105 12.21 -1.41 4.74
N ASP A 106 13.41 -0.82 4.89
CA ASP A 106 13.87 -0.29 6.18
C ASP A 106 12.92 0.80 6.70
N ALA A 107 12.39 1.65 5.81
CA ALA A 107 11.39 2.65 6.18
C ALA A 107 10.10 2.01 6.72
N MET A 108 9.66 0.89 6.13
CA MET A 108 8.49 0.17 6.62
C MET A 108 8.77 -0.56 7.94
N LEU A 109 10.00 -1.07 8.15
CA LEU A 109 10.41 -1.61 9.46
C LEU A 109 10.40 -0.53 10.54
N HIS A 110 10.86 0.68 10.24
CA HIS A 110 10.76 1.81 11.18
C HIS A 110 9.30 2.14 11.53
N ALA A 111 8.41 2.15 10.54
CA ALA A 111 6.98 2.36 10.79
C ALA A 111 6.37 1.24 11.65
N LEU A 112 6.77 -0.02 11.41
CA LEU A 112 6.36 -1.16 12.22
C LEU A 112 6.86 -1.04 13.67
N LYS A 113 8.13 -0.72 13.87
CA LYS A 113 8.74 -0.52 15.20
C LYS A 113 7.99 0.57 15.97
N ARG A 114 7.77 1.74 15.36
CA ARG A 114 7.05 2.85 15.94
C ARG A 114 5.65 2.42 16.42
N TYR A 115 4.90 1.73 15.56
CA TYR A 115 3.56 1.27 15.89
C TYR A 115 3.57 0.20 16.99
N ARG A 116 4.53 -0.74 16.99
CA ARG A 116 4.65 -1.76 18.03
C ARG A 116 5.00 -1.15 19.39
N LEU A 117 5.92 -0.19 19.43
CA LEU A 117 6.27 0.53 20.66
C LEU A 117 5.05 1.28 21.23
N TYR A 118 4.23 1.90 20.39
CA TYR A 118 2.97 2.49 20.82
C TYR A 118 2.03 1.47 21.48
N LEU A 119 2.02 0.23 20.98
CA LEU A 119 1.23 -0.87 21.57
C LEU A 119 1.86 -1.45 22.84
N GLY A 120 3.00 -0.96 23.30
CA GLY A 120 3.76 -1.51 24.43
C GLY A 120 4.44 -2.84 24.14
N LEU A 121 4.65 -3.16 22.85
CA LEU A 121 5.29 -4.39 22.40
C LEU A 121 6.81 -4.16 22.14
N THR A 122 7.55 -5.25 21.97
CA THR A 122 8.95 -5.19 21.49
C THR A 122 9.01 -4.59 20.10
N GLU A 123 10.14 -3.97 19.72
CA GLU A 123 10.31 -3.28 18.44
C GLU A 123 9.95 -4.16 17.22
N LEU A 124 10.35 -5.41 17.24
CA LEU A 124 10.12 -6.35 16.15
C LEU A 124 9.35 -7.57 16.64
N PRO A 125 8.49 -8.15 15.80
CA PRO A 125 7.74 -9.35 16.16
C PRO A 125 8.66 -10.57 16.29
N ALA A 126 8.33 -11.45 17.22
CA ALA A 126 8.90 -12.78 17.28
C ALA A 126 8.20 -13.72 16.28
N PRO A 127 8.85 -14.81 15.86
CA PRO A 127 8.17 -15.87 15.11
C PRO A 127 6.93 -16.36 15.86
N GLY A 128 5.77 -16.38 15.16
CA GLY A 128 4.50 -16.81 15.74
C GLY A 128 3.83 -15.78 16.68
N ASP A 129 4.20 -14.50 16.59
CA ASP A 129 3.52 -13.41 17.30
C ASP A 129 2.08 -13.27 16.79
N THR A 130 1.11 -13.71 17.59
CA THR A 130 -0.33 -13.72 17.26
C THR A 130 -1.03 -12.39 17.54
N THR A 131 -0.28 -11.34 17.88
CA THR A 131 -0.85 -9.99 18.02
C THR A 131 -1.46 -9.57 16.69
N PRO A 132 -2.73 -9.12 16.65
CA PRO A 132 -3.34 -8.65 15.42
C PRO A 132 -2.51 -7.53 14.76
N LEU A 133 -2.35 -7.60 13.44
CA LEU A 133 -1.58 -6.60 12.70
C LEU A 133 -2.13 -5.18 12.90
N ILE A 134 -3.45 -5.03 12.88
CA ILE A 134 -4.12 -3.77 13.19
C ILE A 134 -5.16 -4.01 14.28
N LEU A 135 -4.99 -3.36 15.41
CA LEU A 135 -5.97 -3.40 16.49
C LEU A 135 -7.13 -2.43 16.22
N SER A 136 -8.32 -2.83 16.69
CA SER A 136 -9.49 -1.94 16.72
C SER A 136 -9.23 -0.75 17.69
N GLU A 137 -10.06 0.26 17.63
CA GLU A 137 -9.94 1.45 18.50
C GLU A 137 -10.10 1.12 19.98
N ARG A 138 -10.84 0.06 20.30
CA ARG A 138 -11.05 -0.44 21.66
C ARG A 138 -9.93 -1.35 22.16
N GLY A 139 -8.88 -1.56 21.38
CA GLY A 139 -7.57 -2.00 21.84
C GLY A 139 -7.30 -3.50 21.91
N HIS A 140 -8.29 -4.42 21.77
CA HIS A 140 -8.03 -5.84 22.03
C HIS A 140 -8.41 -6.79 20.90
N THR A 141 -9.14 -6.33 19.91
CA THR A 141 -9.59 -7.15 18.79
C THR A 141 -9.01 -6.65 17.47
N PRO A 142 -8.80 -7.53 16.50
CA PRO A 142 -8.37 -7.10 15.18
C PRO A 142 -9.43 -6.23 14.51
N ILE A 143 -8.98 -5.30 13.68
CA ILE A 143 -9.90 -4.56 12.80
C ILE A 143 -10.48 -5.53 11.77
N SER A 144 -11.81 -5.67 11.73
CA SER A 144 -12.50 -6.59 10.82
C SER A 144 -13.30 -5.89 9.72
N SER A 145 -13.43 -4.57 9.78
CA SER A 145 -14.23 -3.80 8.84
C SER A 145 -13.37 -3.03 7.84
N THR A 146 -13.45 -3.39 6.55
CA THR A 146 -12.83 -2.60 5.47
C THR A 146 -13.39 -1.18 5.39
N ARG A 147 -14.63 -0.95 5.84
CA ARG A 147 -15.23 0.39 5.93
C ARG A 147 -14.48 1.25 6.96
N GLN A 148 -14.08 0.64 8.08
CA GLN A 148 -13.33 1.36 9.12
C GLN A 148 -11.96 1.84 8.60
N ILE A 149 -11.22 0.99 7.86
CA ILE A 149 -9.98 1.40 7.20
C ILE A 149 -10.22 2.54 6.19
N ARG A 150 -11.29 2.45 5.38
CA ARG A 150 -11.63 3.54 4.44
C ARG A 150 -11.89 4.85 5.16
N ASN A 151 -12.60 4.82 6.27
CA ASN A 151 -12.89 6.02 7.07
C ASN A 151 -11.60 6.64 7.63
N ILE A 152 -10.67 5.80 8.14
CA ILE A 152 -9.37 6.24 8.62
C ILE A 152 -8.59 6.95 7.50
N VAL A 153 -8.48 6.32 6.33
CA VAL A 153 -7.79 6.90 5.16
C VAL A 153 -8.47 8.19 4.71
N GLN A 154 -9.81 8.23 4.69
CA GLN A 154 -10.55 9.43 4.30
C GLN A 154 -10.32 10.59 5.28
N GLN A 155 -10.20 10.30 6.56
CA GLN A 155 -9.83 11.32 7.55
C GLN A 155 -8.46 11.93 7.26
N CYS A 156 -7.45 11.11 6.94
CA CYS A 156 -6.13 11.61 6.54
C CYS A 156 -6.20 12.48 5.28
N PHE A 157 -6.96 12.04 4.27
CA PHE A 157 -7.17 12.84 3.06
C PHE A 157 -7.85 14.18 3.36
N ASN A 158 -8.87 14.19 4.22
CA ASN A 158 -9.56 15.42 4.60
C ASN A 158 -8.60 16.40 5.31
N CYS A 159 -7.79 15.94 6.24
CA CYS A 159 -6.77 16.76 6.89
C CYS A 159 -5.75 17.35 5.89
N ALA A 160 -5.30 16.53 4.93
CA ALA A 160 -4.39 16.98 3.88
C ALA A 160 -5.06 17.98 2.91
N ILE A 161 -6.33 17.77 2.57
CA ILE A 161 -7.13 18.70 1.76
C ILE A 161 -7.22 20.07 2.43
N ASP A 162 -7.50 20.08 3.74
CA ASP A 162 -7.60 21.34 4.50
C ASP A 162 -6.25 22.06 4.56
N GLN A 163 -5.14 21.32 4.71
CA GLN A 163 -3.81 21.93 4.67
C GLN A 163 -3.46 22.44 3.28
N LEU A 164 -3.70 21.67 2.21
CA LEU A 164 -3.50 22.10 0.83
C LEU A 164 -4.27 23.39 0.50
N LYS A 165 -5.50 23.53 1.02
CA LYS A 165 -6.31 24.75 0.85
C LYS A 165 -5.69 25.93 1.60
N ARG A 166 -5.23 25.74 2.84
CA ARG A 166 -4.55 26.79 3.61
C ARG A 166 -3.31 27.30 2.90
N ASP A 167 -2.58 26.38 2.24
CA ASP A 167 -1.35 26.69 1.52
C ASP A 167 -1.62 27.10 0.05
N ASN A 168 -2.88 27.36 -0.30
CA ASN A 168 -3.31 27.87 -1.61
C ASN A 168 -3.15 26.89 -2.79
N PHE A 169 -3.02 25.58 -2.53
CA PHE A 169 -2.97 24.53 -3.56
C PHE A 169 -4.36 23.98 -3.90
N ILE A 170 -5.29 24.86 -4.27
CA ILE A 170 -6.73 24.55 -4.44
C ILE A 170 -6.95 23.38 -5.43
N ASN A 171 -6.34 23.43 -6.62
CA ASN A 171 -6.49 22.38 -7.63
C ASN A 171 -5.98 21.01 -7.14
N LYS A 172 -4.96 20.98 -6.28
CA LYS A 172 -4.44 19.75 -5.68
C LYS A 172 -5.39 19.21 -4.61
N ALA A 173 -5.98 20.10 -3.82
CA ALA A 173 -7.00 19.76 -2.84
C ALA A 173 -8.26 19.16 -3.52
N GLU A 174 -8.75 19.76 -4.61
CA GLU A 174 -9.89 19.25 -5.38
C GLU A 174 -9.60 17.86 -5.97
N GLY A 175 -8.41 17.65 -6.55
CA GLY A 175 -8.00 16.34 -7.06
C GLY A 175 -7.95 15.27 -5.96
N LEU A 176 -7.55 15.64 -4.73
CA LEU A 176 -7.47 14.72 -3.60
C LEU A 176 -8.87 14.32 -3.06
N GLN A 177 -9.91 15.13 -3.25
CA GLN A 177 -11.29 14.81 -2.86
C GLN A 177 -11.83 13.53 -3.53
N GLN A 178 -11.34 13.20 -4.72
CA GLN A 178 -11.74 12.02 -5.46
C GLN A 178 -10.93 10.77 -5.08
N ALA A 179 -9.87 10.92 -4.28
CA ALA A 179 -8.98 9.84 -3.94
C ALA A 179 -9.66 8.82 -3.02
N THR A 180 -9.29 7.57 -3.20
CA THR A 180 -9.71 6.46 -2.35
C THR A 180 -8.48 5.74 -1.79
N ALA A 181 -8.66 4.92 -0.78
CA ALA A 181 -7.56 4.14 -0.21
C ALA A 181 -6.80 3.30 -1.26
N HIS A 182 -7.46 2.90 -2.35
CA HIS A 182 -6.80 2.17 -3.43
C HIS A 182 -5.77 3.01 -4.20
N TRP A 183 -5.94 4.35 -4.20
CA TRP A 183 -4.97 5.25 -4.82
C TRP A 183 -3.61 5.22 -4.11
N LEU A 184 -3.57 4.97 -2.79
CA LEU A 184 -2.31 4.81 -2.06
C LEU A 184 -1.46 3.67 -2.62
N ARG A 185 -2.09 2.52 -2.85
CA ARG A 185 -1.43 1.38 -3.49
C ARG A 185 -0.93 1.73 -4.91
N HIS A 186 -1.75 2.39 -5.72
CA HIS A 186 -1.35 2.82 -7.06
C HIS A 186 -0.21 3.82 -7.01
N THR A 187 -0.22 4.74 -6.05
CA THR A 187 0.84 5.72 -5.84
C THR A 187 2.15 5.01 -5.49
N GLY A 188 2.15 4.14 -4.48
CA GLY A 188 3.33 3.40 -4.08
C GLY A 188 3.94 2.54 -5.20
N ILE A 189 3.09 1.84 -5.97
CA ILE A 189 3.54 1.08 -7.14
C ILE A 189 4.15 2.01 -8.19
N SER A 190 3.49 3.14 -8.50
CA SER A 190 3.95 4.09 -9.53
C SER A 190 5.25 4.78 -9.16
N ASP A 191 5.49 4.99 -7.86
CA ASP A 191 6.73 5.61 -7.39
C ASP A 191 7.87 4.59 -7.38
N ASP A 192 7.61 3.37 -6.94
CA ASP A 192 8.64 2.34 -6.87
C ASP A 192 9.15 1.87 -8.24
N VAL A 193 8.31 1.80 -9.26
CA VAL A 193 8.77 1.41 -10.61
C VAL A 193 9.74 2.41 -11.24
N LYS A 194 9.92 3.60 -10.64
CA LYS A 194 10.93 4.57 -11.04
C LYS A 194 12.34 4.18 -10.56
N HIS A 195 12.43 3.39 -9.47
CA HIS A 195 13.68 3.13 -8.73
C HIS A 195 13.96 1.64 -8.53
N ARG A 196 12.98 0.78 -8.78
CA ARG A 196 13.05 -0.68 -8.60
C ARG A 196 12.72 -1.40 -9.91
N PRO A 197 13.28 -2.60 -10.17
CA PRO A 197 12.86 -3.44 -11.28
C PRO A 197 11.34 -3.67 -11.25
N ARG A 198 10.70 -3.55 -12.42
CA ARG A 198 9.23 -3.65 -12.52
C ARG A 198 8.67 -5.01 -12.11
N GLU A 199 9.42 -6.06 -12.36
CA GLU A 199 9.11 -7.44 -11.96
C GLU A 199 9.06 -7.56 -10.45
N HIS A 200 10.01 -6.98 -9.71
CA HIS A 200 10.02 -6.98 -8.25
C HIS A 200 8.80 -6.26 -7.66
N VAL A 201 8.48 -5.07 -8.22
CA VAL A 201 7.30 -4.30 -7.78
C VAL A 201 6.00 -5.04 -8.12
N ARG A 202 5.91 -5.69 -9.31
CA ARG A 202 4.79 -6.51 -9.72
C ARG A 202 4.55 -7.66 -8.76
N ASP A 203 5.62 -8.36 -8.36
CA ASP A 203 5.54 -9.53 -7.49
C ASP A 203 5.15 -9.11 -6.08
N ASP A 204 5.73 -8.04 -5.54
CA ASP A 204 5.30 -7.45 -4.27
C ASP A 204 3.84 -6.98 -4.32
N ALA A 205 3.39 -6.44 -5.44
CA ALA A 205 2.00 -6.03 -5.62
C ALA A 205 1.04 -7.23 -5.80
N GLY A 206 1.55 -8.43 -6.10
CA GLY A 206 0.72 -9.60 -6.36
C GLY A 206 -0.15 -9.45 -7.62
N HIS A 207 0.41 -8.84 -8.66
CA HIS A 207 -0.17 -8.83 -10.00
C HIS A 207 0.29 -10.09 -10.71
N GLY A 208 -0.42 -11.20 -10.44
CA GLY A 208 0.06 -12.50 -10.82
C GLY A 208 0.07 -12.78 -12.30
N SER A 209 1.09 -13.46 -12.75
CA SER A 209 1.01 -14.74 -13.43
C SER A 209 2.37 -15.42 -13.42
N SER A 210 2.31 -16.71 -13.32
CA SER A 210 3.22 -17.77 -13.70
C SER A 210 4.25 -18.22 -12.69
N ALA A 211 4.15 -19.52 -12.48
CA ALA A 211 5.11 -20.43 -11.93
C ALA A 211 6.51 -20.15 -12.49
N ILE A 212 7.42 -19.75 -11.63
CA ILE A 212 8.85 -19.76 -11.90
C ILE A 212 9.46 -20.83 -10.99
N THR A 213 10.28 -21.68 -11.56
CA THR A 213 10.89 -22.86 -10.98
C THR A 213 11.74 -22.52 -9.75
N ASP A 214 11.59 -23.26 -8.68
CA ASP A 214 12.13 -23.03 -7.32
C ASP A 214 13.62 -22.63 -7.23
N HIS A 215 14.44 -22.96 -8.21
CA HIS A 215 15.87 -22.67 -8.19
C HIS A 215 16.24 -21.20 -8.48
N TYR A 216 15.36 -20.45 -9.16
CA TYR A 216 15.55 -19.01 -9.40
C TYR A 216 15.00 -18.12 -8.27
N ILE A 217 14.19 -18.68 -7.40
CA ILE A 217 13.45 -17.96 -6.35
C ILE A 217 14.41 -17.28 -5.36
N ASP A 218 15.49 -17.94 -4.94
CA ASP A 218 16.39 -17.39 -3.92
C ASP A 218 17.20 -16.19 -4.41
N VAL A 219 17.73 -16.24 -5.64
CA VAL A 219 18.49 -15.12 -6.21
C VAL A 219 17.59 -13.94 -6.51
N GLU A 220 16.38 -14.21 -7.03
CA GLU A 220 15.38 -13.19 -7.32
C GLU A 220 14.82 -12.54 -6.05
N HIS A 221 14.61 -13.32 -4.99
CA HIS A 221 14.18 -12.79 -3.69
C HIS A 221 15.21 -11.85 -3.06
N ARG A 222 16.50 -12.19 -3.12
CA ARG A 222 17.58 -11.32 -2.64
C ARG A 222 17.65 -10.00 -3.39
N ALA A 223 17.61 -10.04 -4.72
CA ALA A 223 17.59 -8.85 -5.59
C ALA A 223 16.35 -8.00 -5.34
N ARG A 224 15.18 -8.63 -5.20
CA ARG A 224 13.90 -7.99 -4.90
C ARG A 224 13.95 -7.28 -3.55
N HIS A 225 14.46 -7.93 -2.51
CA HIS A 225 14.59 -7.33 -1.18
C HIS A 225 15.63 -6.21 -1.18
N ALA A 226 16.80 -6.39 -1.80
CA ALA A 226 17.82 -5.35 -1.94
C ALA A 226 17.27 -4.09 -2.62
N SER A 227 16.42 -4.25 -3.63
CA SER A 227 15.73 -3.12 -4.28
C SER A 227 14.68 -2.47 -3.36
N ALA A 228 14.03 -3.24 -2.49
CA ALA A 228 13.04 -2.71 -1.54
C ALA A 228 13.67 -1.89 -0.41
N LYS A 229 14.89 -2.21 0.02
CA LYS A 229 15.61 -1.45 1.06
C LYS A 229 15.75 0.04 0.73
N LYS A 230 15.84 0.37 -0.57
CA LYS A 230 15.97 1.74 -1.07
C LYS A 230 14.64 2.50 -1.14
N LYS A 231 13.50 1.85 -0.82
CA LYS A 231 12.20 2.51 -0.86
C LYS A 231 12.08 3.50 0.28
N THR A 232 11.79 4.74 -0.07
CA THR A 232 11.39 5.79 0.86
C THR A 232 9.87 5.85 0.98
N ILE A 233 9.36 6.24 2.14
CA ILE A 233 7.93 6.48 2.35
C ILE A 233 7.60 7.97 2.09
N HIS A 234 8.58 8.84 2.36
CA HIS A 234 8.47 10.28 2.11
C HIS A 234 9.31 10.69 0.89
N PRO A 235 8.81 11.56 -0.01
CA PRO A 235 9.55 12.00 -1.19
C PRO A 235 10.91 12.62 -0.90
N ASP A 236 11.04 13.37 0.20
CA ASP A 236 12.26 14.13 0.55
C ASP A 236 13.35 13.28 1.24
N SER A 237 13.11 12.01 1.51
CA SER A 237 14.09 11.14 2.19
C SER A 237 15.17 10.56 1.27
N ILE A 238 15.18 10.92 -0.01
CA ILE A 238 16.16 10.43 -1.00
C ILE A 238 17.56 11.02 -0.76
N ASP A 239 17.66 12.22 -0.21
CA ASP A 239 18.93 12.96 -0.07
C ASP A 239 19.77 12.58 1.18
N MET A 240 19.26 11.79 2.10
CA MET A 240 19.96 11.47 3.36
C MET A 240 20.94 10.27 3.27
N GLN A 241 20.98 9.55 2.14
CA GLN A 241 21.85 8.37 1.96
C GLN A 241 23.09 8.63 1.08
N SER A 242 23.33 9.88 0.65
CA SER A 242 24.43 10.24 -0.26
C SER A 242 25.54 11.07 0.41
N LYS A 243 25.77 10.88 1.72
CA LYS A 243 26.93 11.48 2.43
C LYS A 243 27.68 10.44 3.21
#